data_96d3d995b7182f4f4c72fda4c8905ae8
#
_entry.id   96d3d995b7182f4f4c72fda4c8905ae8
#
_cell.length_a   1.000
_cell.length_b   1.000
_cell.length_c   1.000
_cell.angle_alpha   90.00
_cell.angle_beta   90.00
_cell.angle_gamma   90.00
#
_symmetry.space_group_name_H-M   'P 1'
#
loop_
_entity.id
_entity.type
_entity.pdbx_description
1 polymer ?
#
loop_
_entity_poly.entity_id
_entity_poly.type
_entity_poly.pdbx_seq_one_letter_code
_entity_poly.pdbx_strand_id
1 'polypeptide(L)'
;MSHAKKLSFLTVLVMMLGLVSPMLHAQAKLSIDKVYSAYLRNSGTISAQGQIKGYFFLYQSDKIDKHTNEYTLQILDENLNKVRNIKFEDSKKLSLLESAFNGSSISFLFKNADNKTLDMKIYDLDGKLKYTYSREYDKKTDDLMKQYETLHTDEGMNKNVFDMGEEGFVSVLPMRDGKQRTYEVDYYSSQTKKQWTYVPTDDAEKYAFAEYLGCTDSLIILEVLKKNHAMSGNPTSHLVGINVVTKKKQFDLDYSDDNQKLLPSYVAPLEGTPNVLIIGPYYDKDDKIGKDFSKGLAVYEMTTTGKVVNKVYNTWSGDFGKYLATNRKGKIDEVGYLYIHKVIRTPDHKLFVVGEGYKRQANAAGIAFTTLMAMGGHVNNSFGVTKIVVTDMVMMEFNDKYKVTGATIYDKTNNTAEASTMSDYNSQHVIANYLKMIGAFDYEFTTGEADNSRFAVCYSDYERSHEYHGQTFNAIQYNGSKFTTDKIQLKSKASTLRVFPAKAGSVMIMEYFKKDKRLDFRLEKLG
;
A
#
# COMPACT_ATOMS: atom_id res chain seq x y z
N MET A 1 -30.01 -46.34 51.13
CA MET A 1 -30.38 -45.38 50.02
C MET A 1 -29.33 -44.28 49.71
N SER A 2 -28.07 -44.41 50.11
CA SER A 2 -27.08 -43.31 49.94
C SER A 2 -26.05 -43.48 48.77
N HIS A 3 -25.80 -44.71 48.32
CA HIS A 3 -24.83 -44.97 47.29
C HIS A 3 -25.33 -44.76 45.84
N ALA A 4 -26.63 -45.03 45.58
CA ALA A 4 -27.22 -44.84 44.26
C ALA A 4 -27.33 -43.36 43.83
N LYS A 5 -27.57 -42.44 44.80
CA LYS A 5 -27.64 -41.00 44.51
C LYS A 5 -26.26 -40.36 44.21
N LYS A 6 -25.16 -40.89 44.79
CA LYS A 6 -23.81 -40.40 44.50
C LYS A 6 -23.32 -40.85 43.11
N LEU A 7 -23.70 -42.06 42.69
CA LEU A 7 -23.33 -42.58 41.36
C LEU A 7 -24.06 -41.83 40.22
N SER A 8 -25.34 -41.49 40.44
CA SER A 8 -26.12 -40.70 39.46
C SER A 8 -25.60 -39.27 39.32
N PHE A 9 -25.14 -38.63 40.39
CA PHE A 9 -24.59 -37.29 40.35
C PHE A 9 -23.22 -37.24 39.64
N LEU A 10 -22.37 -38.26 39.82
CA LEU A 10 -21.08 -38.36 39.16
C LEU A 10 -21.23 -38.60 37.65
N THR A 11 -22.23 -39.39 37.23
CA THR A 11 -22.52 -39.65 35.82
C THR A 11 -23.06 -38.42 35.09
N VAL A 12 -23.90 -37.60 35.74
CA VAL A 12 -24.40 -36.33 35.18
C VAL A 12 -23.29 -35.29 35.12
N LEU A 13 -22.39 -35.25 36.11
CA LEU A 13 -21.25 -34.33 36.10
C LEU A 13 -20.23 -34.68 34.98
N VAL A 14 -19.98 -35.95 34.72
CA VAL A 14 -19.13 -36.44 33.63
C VAL A 14 -19.77 -36.19 32.26
N MET A 15 -21.11 -36.33 32.14
CA MET A 15 -21.83 -35.94 30.93
C MET A 15 -21.82 -34.42 30.68
N MET A 16 -21.94 -33.59 31.73
CA MET A 16 -21.83 -32.13 31.58
C MET A 16 -20.41 -31.67 31.21
N LEU A 17 -19.37 -32.30 31.75
CA LEU A 17 -17.99 -32.04 31.38
C LEU A 17 -17.65 -32.51 29.95
N GLY A 18 -18.33 -33.53 29.44
CA GLY A 18 -18.20 -33.99 28.05
C GLY A 18 -18.87 -33.08 27.00
N LEU A 19 -19.80 -32.21 27.41
CA LEU A 19 -20.50 -31.28 26.52
C LEU A 19 -19.80 -29.91 26.41
N VAL A 20 -18.80 -29.63 27.23
CA VAL A 20 -17.91 -28.50 27.10
C VAL A 20 -16.63 -28.98 26.42
N SER A 21 -16.75 -29.64 25.27
CA SER A 21 -15.64 -29.70 24.31
C SER A 21 -15.41 -28.26 23.88
N PRO A 22 -14.23 -27.65 24.14
CA PRO A 22 -13.92 -26.43 23.43
C PRO A 22 -14.07 -26.80 21.97
N MET A 23 -14.92 -26.12 21.22
CA MET A 23 -14.88 -26.16 19.80
C MET A 23 -13.47 -25.65 19.43
N LEU A 24 -12.51 -26.54 19.34
CA LEU A 24 -11.28 -26.34 18.63
C LEU A 24 -11.74 -26.04 17.19
N HIS A 25 -11.96 -24.77 16.90
CA HIS A 25 -12.15 -24.33 15.54
C HIS A 25 -10.83 -24.69 14.86
N ALA A 26 -10.82 -25.80 14.15
CA ALA A 26 -9.67 -26.18 13.34
C ALA A 26 -9.36 -25.00 12.46
N GLN A 27 -8.21 -24.39 12.70
CA GLN A 27 -7.71 -23.28 11.93
C GLN A 27 -7.62 -23.73 10.48
N ALA A 28 -8.33 -23.08 9.56
CA ALA A 28 -8.30 -23.47 8.16
C ALA A 28 -6.86 -23.34 7.64
N LYS A 29 -6.34 -24.42 7.08
CA LYS A 29 -4.99 -24.52 6.52
C LYS A 29 -5.03 -25.17 5.17
N LEU A 30 -4.18 -24.71 4.26
CA LEU A 30 -3.98 -25.28 2.95
C LEU A 30 -2.49 -25.29 2.63
N SER A 31 -1.99 -26.40 2.07
CA SER A 31 -0.64 -26.49 1.50
C SER A 31 -0.71 -26.81 0.02
N ILE A 32 0.18 -26.18 -0.75
CA ILE A 32 0.36 -26.44 -2.18
C ILE A 32 1.82 -26.77 -2.43
N ASP A 33 2.08 -27.95 -2.95
CA ASP A 33 3.41 -28.41 -3.32
C ASP A 33 3.73 -28.08 -4.78
N LYS A 34 5.00 -28.26 -5.15
CA LYS A 34 5.55 -28.00 -6.49
C LYS A 34 5.42 -26.52 -6.92
N VAL A 35 5.59 -25.61 -5.99
CA VAL A 35 5.64 -24.16 -6.25
C VAL A 35 7.10 -23.78 -6.49
N TYR A 36 7.49 -23.63 -7.76
CA TYR A 36 8.88 -23.28 -8.13
C TYR A 36 9.21 -21.82 -7.88
N SER A 37 8.23 -20.93 -8.06
CA SER A 37 8.30 -19.51 -7.74
C SER A 37 6.90 -19.02 -7.39
N ALA A 38 6.77 -18.23 -6.33
CA ALA A 38 5.52 -17.61 -5.91
C ALA A 38 5.64 -16.09 -6.03
N TYR A 39 4.59 -15.46 -6.53
CA TYR A 39 4.51 -14.00 -6.69
C TYR A 39 3.62 -13.42 -5.58
N LEU A 40 4.13 -13.43 -4.33
CA LEU A 40 3.34 -13.06 -3.15
C LEU A 40 2.83 -11.63 -3.23
N ARG A 41 3.66 -10.70 -3.73
CA ARG A 41 3.27 -9.31 -3.95
C ARG A 41 2.07 -9.16 -4.88
N ASN A 42 1.98 -10.05 -5.88
CA ASN A 42 0.94 -10.07 -6.89
C ASN A 42 -0.19 -11.07 -6.53
N SER A 43 -0.35 -11.34 -5.25
CA SER A 43 -1.47 -12.06 -4.68
C SER A 43 -2.43 -11.06 -4.05
N GLY A 44 -3.71 -11.40 -3.97
CA GLY A 44 -4.70 -10.48 -3.47
C GLY A 44 -5.95 -11.14 -2.92
N THR A 45 -6.79 -10.30 -2.34
CA THR A 45 -8.12 -10.69 -1.86
C THR A 45 -9.18 -10.46 -2.93
N ILE A 46 -10.17 -11.33 -2.94
CA ILE A 46 -11.42 -11.16 -3.68
C ILE A 46 -12.45 -10.67 -2.67
N SER A 47 -12.94 -9.46 -2.85
CA SER A 47 -13.90 -8.85 -1.94
C SER A 47 -15.19 -8.48 -2.67
N ALA A 48 -16.33 -8.62 -1.98
CA ALA A 48 -17.62 -8.15 -2.47
C ALA A 48 -18.37 -7.49 -1.31
N GLN A 49 -18.91 -6.30 -1.55
CA GLN A 49 -19.65 -5.53 -0.54
C GLN A 49 -18.88 -5.38 0.79
N GLY A 50 -17.58 -5.06 0.70
CA GLY A 50 -16.70 -4.90 1.87
C GLY A 50 -16.31 -6.19 2.60
N GLN A 51 -16.78 -7.36 2.16
CA GLN A 51 -16.45 -8.65 2.77
C GLN A 51 -15.47 -9.44 1.90
N ILE A 52 -14.50 -10.08 2.54
CA ILE A 52 -13.60 -11.00 1.85
C ILE A 52 -14.37 -12.27 1.48
N LYS A 53 -14.36 -12.60 0.20
CA LYS A 53 -15.00 -13.78 -0.41
C LYS A 53 -14.00 -14.81 -0.90
N GLY A 54 -12.70 -14.45 -0.92
CA GLY A 54 -11.67 -15.36 -1.35
C GLY A 54 -10.33 -14.69 -1.59
N TYR A 55 -9.46 -15.45 -2.24
CA TYR A 55 -8.08 -15.06 -2.52
C TYR A 55 -7.66 -15.53 -3.90
N PHE A 56 -6.79 -14.79 -4.54
CA PHE A 56 -6.13 -15.22 -5.78
C PHE A 56 -4.62 -15.07 -5.66
N PHE A 57 -3.89 -15.96 -6.31
CA PHE A 57 -2.43 -15.88 -6.43
C PHE A 57 -1.93 -16.64 -7.65
N LEU A 58 -0.79 -16.17 -8.15
CA LEU A 58 -0.11 -16.77 -9.27
C LEU A 58 1.21 -17.39 -8.80
N TYR A 59 1.53 -18.57 -9.34
CA TYR A 59 2.82 -19.20 -9.10
C TYR A 59 3.29 -20.01 -10.31
N GLN A 60 4.59 -20.20 -10.41
CA GLN A 60 5.17 -21.13 -11.36
C GLN A 60 5.02 -22.54 -10.81
N SER A 61 4.28 -23.39 -11.51
CA SER A 61 3.96 -24.77 -11.10
C SER A 61 4.88 -25.83 -11.73
N ASP A 62 5.49 -25.55 -12.90
CA ASP A 62 6.44 -26.45 -13.52
C ASP A 62 7.41 -25.73 -14.47
N LYS A 63 8.42 -26.48 -14.94
CA LYS A 63 9.36 -26.11 -16.00
C LYS A 63 9.17 -27.09 -17.16
N ILE A 64 8.48 -26.68 -18.19
CA ILE A 64 8.14 -27.54 -19.32
C ILE A 64 9.39 -27.86 -20.15
N ASP A 65 10.14 -26.81 -20.52
CA ASP A 65 11.39 -26.96 -21.25
C ASP A 65 12.39 -25.83 -20.95
N LYS A 66 13.42 -25.65 -21.80
CA LYS A 66 14.43 -24.60 -21.61
C LYS A 66 13.91 -23.16 -21.86
N HIS A 67 12.76 -23.00 -22.51
CA HIS A 67 12.17 -21.70 -22.87
C HIS A 67 10.84 -21.44 -22.18
N THR A 68 10.12 -22.49 -21.74
CA THR A 68 8.72 -22.46 -21.32
C THR A 68 8.57 -22.90 -19.86
N ASN A 69 7.78 -22.16 -19.10
CA ASN A 69 7.30 -22.53 -17.78
C ASN A 69 5.78 -22.73 -17.79
N GLU A 70 5.29 -23.60 -16.90
CA GLU A 70 3.89 -23.65 -16.54
C GLU A 70 3.61 -22.74 -15.36
N TYR A 71 2.56 -21.95 -15.47
CA TYR A 71 2.05 -21.08 -14.42
C TYR A 71 0.66 -21.52 -13.99
N THR A 72 0.35 -21.32 -12.73
CA THR A 72 -0.97 -21.61 -12.17
C THR A 72 -1.54 -20.37 -11.52
N LEU A 73 -2.72 -19.92 -11.99
CA LEU A 73 -3.59 -19.00 -11.26
C LEU A 73 -4.51 -19.84 -10.37
N GLN A 74 -4.36 -19.70 -9.06
CA GLN A 74 -5.19 -20.35 -8.07
C GLN A 74 -6.18 -19.36 -7.48
N ILE A 75 -7.45 -19.76 -7.39
CA ILE A 75 -8.49 -19.03 -6.68
C ILE A 75 -8.97 -19.88 -5.51
N LEU A 76 -9.04 -19.28 -4.32
CA LEU A 76 -9.55 -19.87 -3.09
C LEU A 76 -10.80 -19.11 -2.63
N ASP A 77 -11.68 -19.78 -1.89
CA ASP A 77 -12.73 -19.13 -1.12
C ASP A 77 -12.20 -18.53 0.20
N GLU A 78 -13.06 -17.89 0.97
CA GLU A 78 -12.72 -17.26 2.26
C GLU A 78 -12.31 -18.27 3.35
N ASN A 79 -12.55 -19.57 3.14
CA ASN A 79 -12.17 -20.67 4.04
C ASN A 79 -10.95 -21.45 3.53
N LEU A 80 -10.26 -20.96 2.51
CA LEU A 80 -9.10 -21.57 1.85
C LEU A 80 -9.43 -22.85 1.07
N ASN A 81 -10.68 -23.11 0.70
CA ASN A 81 -11.01 -24.18 -0.22
C ASN A 81 -10.62 -23.78 -1.65
N LYS A 82 -10.10 -24.72 -2.41
CA LYS A 82 -9.74 -24.51 -3.82
C LYS A 82 -11.01 -24.36 -4.66
N VAL A 83 -11.23 -23.19 -5.24
CA VAL A 83 -12.36 -22.91 -6.14
C VAL A 83 -11.96 -23.16 -7.59
N ARG A 84 -10.82 -22.62 -8.02
CA ARG A 84 -10.30 -22.77 -9.38
C ARG A 84 -8.78 -22.93 -9.39
N ASN A 85 -8.32 -23.65 -10.40
CA ASN A 85 -6.90 -23.86 -10.66
C ASN A 85 -6.71 -23.79 -12.19
N ILE A 86 -6.20 -22.67 -12.68
CA ILE A 86 -6.05 -22.38 -14.10
C ILE A 86 -4.58 -22.45 -14.44
N LYS A 87 -4.21 -23.43 -15.29
CA LYS A 87 -2.86 -23.63 -15.78
C LYS A 87 -2.69 -23.04 -17.16
N PHE A 88 -1.57 -22.41 -17.40
CA PHE A 88 -1.15 -21.94 -18.72
C PHE A 88 0.36 -22.00 -18.87
N GLU A 89 0.80 -22.20 -20.10
CA GLU A 89 2.20 -22.17 -20.46
C GLU A 89 2.58 -20.81 -21.05
N ASP A 90 3.76 -20.31 -20.70
CA ASP A 90 4.28 -19.05 -21.23
C ASP A 90 5.81 -19.03 -21.15
N SER A 91 6.43 -18.03 -21.80
CA SER A 91 7.88 -17.86 -21.81
C SER A 91 8.46 -17.74 -20.40
N LYS A 92 9.66 -18.33 -20.20
CA LYS A 92 10.46 -18.09 -18.98
C LYS A 92 10.86 -16.63 -18.79
N LYS A 93 10.80 -15.81 -19.84
CA LYS A 93 11.10 -14.39 -19.81
C LYS A 93 9.85 -13.52 -19.56
N LEU A 94 8.74 -14.17 -19.23
CA LEU A 94 7.55 -13.48 -18.75
C LEU A 94 7.77 -13.06 -17.30
N SER A 95 7.73 -11.76 -17.04
CA SER A 95 7.81 -11.19 -15.69
C SER A 95 6.42 -10.66 -15.30
N LEU A 96 5.89 -11.12 -14.17
CA LEU A 96 4.69 -10.53 -13.59
C LEU A 96 5.08 -9.23 -12.87
N LEU A 97 4.58 -8.11 -13.38
CA LEU A 97 4.85 -6.79 -12.80
C LEU A 97 3.86 -6.46 -11.70
N GLU A 98 2.57 -6.65 -11.96
CA GLU A 98 1.51 -6.19 -11.07
C GLU A 98 0.24 -7.01 -11.22
N SER A 99 -0.58 -7.05 -10.16
CA SER A 99 -1.94 -7.58 -10.21
C SER A 99 -2.91 -6.67 -9.47
N ALA A 100 -4.18 -6.69 -9.86
CA ALA A 100 -5.26 -5.97 -9.21
C ALA A 100 -6.58 -6.75 -9.30
N PHE A 101 -7.49 -6.44 -8.37
CA PHE A 101 -8.87 -6.92 -8.37
C PHE A 101 -9.81 -5.72 -8.32
N ASN A 102 -10.86 -5.70 -9.16
CA ASN A 102 -11.76 -4.56 -9.30
C ASN A 102 -13.21 -4.82 -8.88
N GLY A 103 -13.45 -5.85 -8.08
CA GLY A 103 -14.80 -6.25 -7.66
C GLY A 103 -15.41 -7.36 -8.53
N SER A 104 -15.06 -7.48 -9.81
CA SER A 104 -15.62 -8.48 -10.74
C SER A 104 -14.57 -9.28 -11.52
N SER A 105 -13.36 -8.77 -11.60
CA SER A 105 -12.29 -9.34 -12.43
C SER A 105 -10.93 -9.21 -11.77
N ILE A 106 -10.01 -10.12 -12.12
CA ILE A 106 -8.61 -10.11 -11.69
C ILE A 106 -7.76 -9.74 -12.91
N SER A 107 -6.86 -8.77 -12.74
CA SER A 107 -5.90 -8.40 -13.76
C SER A 107 -4.48 -8.76 -13.39
N PHE A 108 -3.68 -9.08 -14.39
CA PHE A 108 -2.24 -9.29 -14.29
C PHE A 108 -1.54 -8.52 -15.41
N LEU A 109 -0.62 -7.65 -15.05
CA LEU A 109 0.26 -6.96 -15.98
C LEU A 109 1.58 -7.72 -16.08
N PHE A 110 1.86 -8.26 -17.25
CA PHE A 110 3.10 -8.95 -17.56
C PHE A 110 4.00 -8.12 -18.48
N LYS A 111 5.30 -8.25 -18.27
CA LYS A 111 6.32 -7.86 -19.24
C LYS A 111 6.82 -9.11 -19.94
N ASN A 112 6.66 -9.16 -21.24
CA ASN A 112 7.17 -10.22 -22.10
C ASN A 112 8.42 -9.75 -22.83
N ALA A 113 9.60 -10.21 -22.38
CA ALA A 113 10.86 -9.77 -22.95
C ALA A 113 11.17 -10.38 -24.33
N ASP A 114 10.55 -11.52 -24.68
CA ASP A 114 10.71 -12.14 -26.00
C ASP A 114 9.99 -11.34 -27.08
N ASN A 115 8.76 -10.93 -26.80
CA ASN A 115 7.92 -10.16 -27.73
C ASN A 115 8.11 -8.64 -27.58
N LYS A 116 8.78 -8.18 -26.53
CA LYS A 116 8.90 -6.76 -26.14
C LYS A 116 7.53 -6.11 -25.96
N THR A 117 6.62 -6.82 -25.26
CA THR A 117 5.28 -6.35 -24.98
C THR A 117 5.00 -6.26 -23.49
N LEU A 118 4.11 -5.32 -23.13
CA LEU A 118 3.38 -5.29 -21.88
C LEU A 118 2.01 -5.89 -22.15
N ASP A 119 1.71 -6.98 -21.44
CA ASP A 119 0.48 -7.75 -21.64
C ASP A 119 -0.39 -7.65 -20.39
N MET A 120 -1.51 -6.93 -20.49
CA MET A 120 -2.56 -6.93 -19.46
C MET A 120 -3.52 -8.08 -19.74
N LYS A 121 -3.54 -9.08 -18.87
CA LYS A 121 -4.47 -10.22 -18.95
C LYS A 121 -5.55 -10.05 -17.87
N ILE A 122 -6.82 -10.08 -18.27
CA ILE A 122 -7.98 -9.92 -17.37
C ILE A 122 -8.76 -11.23 -17.34
N TYR A 123 -8.98 -11.73 -16.12
CA TYR A 123 -9.72 -12.97 -15.84
C TYR A 123 -10.99 -12.67 -15.07
N ASP A 124 -12.07 -13.41 -15.31
CA ASP A 124 -13.23 -13.42 -14.42
C ASP A 124 -12.96 -14.27 -13.16
N LEU A 125 -13.91 -14.30 -12.24
CA LEU A 125 -13.80 -15.06 -10.99
C LEU A 125 -13.93 -16.58 -11.20
N ASP A 126 -14.41 -17.02 -12.36
CA ASP A 126 -14.36 -18.43 -12.77
C ASP A 126 -12.99 -18.80 -13.35
N GLY A 127 -12.08 -17.85 -13.46
CA GLY A 127 -10.72 -18.03 -13.98
C GLY A 127 -10.65 -18.09 -15.49
N LYS A 128 -11.72 -17.70 -16.19
CA LYS A 128 -11.72 -17.60 -17.64
C LYS A 128 -11.04 -16.31 -18.07
N LEU A 129 -10.09 -16.40 -18.99
CA LEU A 129 -9.47 -15.24 -19.62
C LEU A 129 -10.52 -14.48 -20.44
N LYS A 130 -10.86 -13.25 -20.01
CA LYS A 130 -11.80 -12.38 -20.71
C LYS A 130 -11.11 -11.61 -21.83
N TYR A 131 -10.01 -10.96 -21.50
CA TYR A 131 -9.29 -10.07 -22.42
C TYR A 131 -7.78 -10.16 -22.23
N THR A 132 -7.06 -9.99 -23.33
CA THR A 132 -5.64 -9.70 -23.35
C THR A 132 -5.44 -8.42 -24.15
N TYR A 133 -4.74 -7.47 -23.55
CA TYR A 133 -4.30 -6.23 -24.16
C TYR A 133 -2.79 -6.25 -24.22
N SER A 134 -2.22 -6.16 -25.43
CA SER A 134 -0.77 -6.17 -25.64
C SER A 134 -0.31 -4.85 -26.23
N ARG A 135 0.79 -4.33 -25.72
CA ARG A 135 1.41 -3.11 -26.18
C ARG A 135 2.92 -3.30 -26.29
N GLU A 136 3.49 -2.92 -27.42
CA GLU A 136 4.95 -2.92 -27.61
C GLU A 136 5.61 -1.84 -26.77
N TYR A 137 6.81 -2.09 -26.30
CA TYR A 137 7.68 -1.12 -25.64
C TYR A 137 9.05 -1.01 -26.33
N ASP A 138 9.59 0.20 -26.38
CA ASP A 138 10.91 0.46 -26.93
C ASP A 138 12.03 0.21 -25.90
N LYS A 139 13.29 0.25 -26.37
CA LYS A 139 14.46 0.05 -25.51
C LYS A 139 14.54 1.08 -24.36
N LYS A 140 14.11 2.32 -24.58
CA LYS A 140 14.18 3.37 -23.56
C LYS A 140 13.19 3.14 -22.44
N THR A 141 11.99 2.70 -22.81
CA THR A 141 10.96 2.27 -21.87
C THR A 141 11.42 1.04 -21.10
N ASP A 142 12.03 0.03 -21.77
CA ASP A 142 12.62 -1.13 -21.11
C ASP A 142 13.67 -0.77 -20.06
N ASP A 143 14.56 0.17 -20.37
CA ASP A 143 15.59 0.61 -19.43
C ASP A 143 15.01 1.34 -18.21
N LEU A 144 13.93 2.12 -18.39
CA LEU A 144 13.18 2.72 -17.27
C LEU A 144 12.47 1.67 -16.42
N MET A 145 11.83 0.71 -17.07
CA MET A 145 11.12 -0.37 -16.36
C MET A 145 12.06 -1.27 -15.57
N LYS A 146 13.27 -1.56 -16.08
CA LYS A 146 14.30 -2.30 -15.33
C LYS A 146 14.74 -1.56 -14.07
N GLN A 147 14.91 -0.24 -14.14
CA GLN A 147 15.19 0.56 -12.95
C GLN A 147 14.02 0.49 -11.95
N TYR A 148 12.82 0.50 -12.46
CA TYR A 148 11.61 0.39 -11.67
C TYR A 148 11.46 -1.00 -11.02
N GLU A 149 11.69 -2.08 -11.78
CA GLU A 149 11.67 -3.47 -11.28
C GLU A 149 12.70 -3.71 -10.17
N THR A 150 13.89 -3.07 -10.25
CA THR A 150 14.94 -3.19 -9.21
C THR A 150 14.53 -2.55 -7.89
N LEU A 151 13.64 -1.57 -7.91
CA LEU A 151 13.12 -0.90 -6.72
C LEU A 151 11.85 -1.57 -6.15
N HIS A 152 11.22 -2.45 -6.94
CA HIS A 152 10.01 -3.18 -6.57
C HIS A 152 10.40 -4.56 -6.03
N THR A 153 10.77 -4.62 -4.77
CA THR A 153 10.95 -5.89 -4.05
C THR A 153 9.58 -6.52 -3.76
N ASP A 154 9.55 -7.81 -3.42
CA ASP A 154 8.32 -8.49 -2.98
C ASP A 154 7.70 -7.85 -1.72
N GLU A 155 8.45 -7.02 -1.02
CA GLU A 155 8.06 -6.27 0.17
C GLU A 155 7.55 -4.85 -0.16
N GLY A 156 7.81 -4.35 -1.38
CA GLY A 156 7.44 -3.00 -1.79
C GLY A 156 5.94 -2.76 -1.92
N MET A 157 5.44 -1.65 -1.40
CA MET A 157 4.03 -1.27 -1.42
C MET A 157 3.62 -0.43 -2.64
N ASN A 158 4.55 -0.08 -3.52
CA ASN A 158 4.24 0.69 -4.72
C ASN A 158 3.47 -0.15 -5.72
N LYS A 159 2.30 0.34 -6.10
CA LYS A 159 1.47 -0.23 -7.15
C LYS A 159 1.47 0.67 -8.38
N ASN A 160 1.30 0.06 -9.53
CA ASN A 160 1.17 0.74 -10.81
C ASN A 160 -0.12 0.36 -11.53
N VAL A 161 -0.82 -0.67 -11.07
CA VAL A 161 -2.11 -1.07 -11.58
C VAL A 161 -3.13 -0.91 -10.47
N PHE A 162 -4.20 -0.19 -10.77
CA PHE A 162 -5.25 0.20 -9.84
C PHE A 162 -6.60 -0.19 -10.41
N ASP A 163 -7.55 -0.49 -9.53
CA ASP A 163 -8.92 -0.71 -9.93
C ASP A 163 -9.66 0.62 -10.17
N MET A 164 -10.65 0.56 -11.06
CA MET A 164 -11.64 1.60 -11.30
C MET A 164 -13.05 1.05 -11.08
N GLY A 165 -13.24 0.32 -9.99
CA GLY A 165 -14.45 -0.44 -9.78
C GLY A 165 -14.67 -1.47 -10.88
N GLU A 166 -15.89 -1.96 -11.04
CA GLU A 166 -16.21 -3.03 -11.99
C GLU A 166 -15.96 -2.68 -13.47
N GLU A 167 -15.76 -1.41 -13.79
CA GLU A 167 -15.52 -0.94 -15.16
C GLU A 167 -14.17 -1.36 -15.73
N GLY A 168 -13.12 -1.39 -14.90
CA GLY A 168 -11.81 -1.75 -15.43
C GLY A 168 -10.62 -1.51 -14.51
N PHE A 169 -9.47 -1.34 -15.15
CA PHE A 169 -8.19 -1.12 -14.49
C PHE A 169 -7.44 0.05 -15.14
N VAL A 170 -6.61 0.67 -14.34
CA VAL A 170 -5.69 1.74 -14.78
C VAL A 170 -4.27 1.32 -14.45
N SER A 171 -3.35 1.52 -15.39
CA SER A 171 -1.92 1.52 -15.07
C SER A 171 -1.34 2.92 -15.24
N VAL A 172 -0.44 3.29 -14.31
CA VAL A 172 0.33 4.55 -14.37
C VAL A 172 1.80 4.17 -14.40
N LEU A 173 2.45 4.38 -15.52
CA LEU A 173 3.82 3.94 -15.75
C LEU A 173 4.72 5.11 -16.17
N PRO A 174 6.00 5.11 -15.75
CA PRO A 174 6.96 6.07 -16.25
C PRO A 174 7.24 5.83 -17.74
N MET A 175 7.34 6.92 -18.48
CA MET A 175 7.59 6.90 -19.91
C MET A 175 8.72 7.84 -20.27
N ARG A 176 9.39 7.58 -21.40
CA ARG A 176 10.37 8.49 -21.98
C ARG A 176 10.00 8.81 -23.42
N ASP A 177 9.69 10.07 -23.67
CA ASP A 177 9.49 10.61 -25.02
C ASP A 177 10.67 11.52 -25.39
N GLY A 178 11.46 11.09 -26.36
CA GLY A 178 12.68 11.82 -26.75
C GLY A 178 13.64 12.07 -25.58
N LYS A 179 13.78 13.34 -25.17
CA LYS A 179 14.56 13.78 -24.02
C LYS A 179 13.71 13.98 -22.76
N GLN A 180 12.40 13.98 -22.88
CA GLN A 180 11.48 14.13 -21.75
C GLN A 180 11.33 12.81 -20.99
N ARG A 181 11.29 12.88 -19.67
CA ARG A 181 10.84 11.81 -18.80
C ARG A 181 9.45 12.19 -18.32
N THR A 182 8.49 11.40 -18.70
CA THR A 182 7.09 11.67 -18.43
C THR A 182 6.38 10.38 -17.95
N TYR A 183 5.09 10.36 -17.98
CA TYR A 183 4.25 9.23 -17.58
C TYR A 183 3.22 8.94 -18.66
N GLU A 184 2.69 7.75 -18.60
CA GLU A 184 1.52 7.34 -19.37
C GLU A 184 0.48 6.74 -18.44
N VAL A 185 -0.78 6.89 -18.82
CA VAL A 185 -1.92 6.30 -18.15
C VAL A 185 -2.64 5.43 -19.15
N ASP A 186 -2.65 4.13 -18.88
CA ASP A 186 -3.40 3.17 -19.68
C ASP A 186 -4.67 2.77 -18.94
N TYR A 187 -5.78 2.76 -19.63
CA TYR A 187 -7.05 2.23 -19.15
C TYR A 187 -7.40 0.94 -19.91
N TYR A 188 -7.86 -0.06 -19.17
CA TYR A 188 -8.25 -1.38 -19.67
C TYR A 188 -9.64 -1.72 -19.14
N SER A 189 -10.66 -1.79 -20.02
CA SER A 189 -12.00 -2.18 -19.61
C SER A 189 -12.05 -3.66 -19.24
N SER A 190 -12.67 -3.99 -18.11
CA SER A 190 -13.00 -5.37 -17.72
C SER A 190 -14.34 -5.85 -18.29
N GLN A 191 -15.16 -4.95 -18.84
CA GLN A 191 -16.49 -5.23 -19.37
C GLN A 191 -16.52 -5.36 -20.89
N THR A 192 -15.64 -4.61 -21.57
CA THR A 192 -15.57 -4.57 -23.04
C THR A 192 -14.13 -4.63 -23.49
N LYS A 193 -13.88 -5.03 -24.75
CA LYS A 193 -12.52 -5.03 -25.31
C LYS A 193 -12.09 -3.60 -25.70
N LYS A 194 -12.17 -2.64 -24.76
CA LYS A 194 -11.75 -1.25 -24.96
C LYS A 194 -10.51 -0.94 -24.12
N GLN A 195 -9.56 -0.28 -24.73
CA GLN A 195 -8.40 0.30 -24.07
C GLN A 195 -8.12 1.69 -24.65
N TRP A 196 -7.43 2.50 -23.90
CA TRP A 196 -6.85 3.75 -24.38
C TRP A 196 -5.64 4.14 -23.54
N THR A 197 -4.78 4.95 -24.13
CA THR A 197 -3.58 5.49 -23.47
C THR A 197 -3.66 7.01 -23.50
N TYR A 198 -3.32 7.62 -22.37
CA TYR A 198 -3.09 9.05 -22.24
C TYR A 198 -1.61 9.29 -21.98
N VAL A 199 -1.03 10.21 -22.75
CA VAL A 199 0.32 10.74 -22.56
C VAL A 199 0.19 12.25 -22.55
N PRO A 200 0.76 12.98 -21.56
CA PRO A 200 0.73 14.44 -21.57
C PRO A 200 1.54 14.97 -22.76
N THR A 201 0.93 15.83 -23.57
CA THR A 201 1.51 16.43 -24.78
C THR A 201 1.84 17.91 -24.63
N ASP A 202 1.29 18.53 -23.60
CA ASP A 202 1.28 19.98 -23.37
C ASP A 202 2.15 20.41 -22.17
N ASP A 203 2.90 19.49 -21.57
CA ASP A 203 3.80 19.81 -20.47
C ASP A 203 5.11 20.41 -21.02
N ALA A 204 5.37 21.68 -20.68
CA ALA A 204 6.61 22.38 -21.03
C ALA A 204 7.82 21.85 -20.22
N GLU A 205 7.57 21.16 -19.12
CA GLU A 205 8.60 20.63 -18.23
C GLU A 205 9.24 19.37 -18.80
N LYS A 206 10.58 19.24 -18.63
CA LYS A 206 11.35 18.08 -19.13
C LYS A 206 11.14 16.81 -18.30
N TYR A 207 10.61 16.95 -17.10
CA TYR A 207 10.42 15.85 -16.15
C TYR A 207 9.06 15.96 -15.49
N ALA A 208 8.26 14.95 -15.65
CA ALA A 208 6.97 14.77 -14.96
C ALA A 208 6.91 13.36 -14.36
N PHE A 209 6.54 13.26 -13.09
CA PHE A 209 6.40 12.00 -12.37
C PHE A 209 4.98 11.95 -11.80
N ALA A 210 4.20 10.97 -12.23
CA ALA A 210 2.83 10.80 -11.77
C ALA A 210 2.74 9.72 -10.71
N GLU A 211 1.91 9.99 -9.72
CA GLU A 211 1.46 9.03 -8.71
C GLU A 211 -0.07 8.98 -8.73
N TYR A 212 -0.64 7.77 -8.76
CA TYR A 212 -2.08 7.60 -8.67
C TYR A 212 -2.54 7.88 -7.24
N LEU A 213 -3.53 8.76 -7.10
CA LEU A 213 -4.13 9.11 -5.81
C LEU A 213 -5.51 8.48 -5.59
N GLY A 214 -6.25 8.27 -6.65
CA GLY A 214 -7.60 7.70 -6.59
C GLY A 214 -8.38 7.90 -7.87
N CYS A 215 -9.62 7.44 -7.88
CA CYS A 215 -10.54 7.63 -9.00
C CYS A 215 -11.98 7.83 -8.52
N THR A 216 -12.80 8.31 -9.46
CA THR A 216 -14.26 8.22 -9.44
C THR A 216 -14.70 7.42 -10.67
N ASP A 217 -15.98 7.16 -10.86
CA ASP A 217 -16.50 6.44 -12.04
C ASP A 217 -16.07 7.05 -13.38
N SER A 218 -15.77 8.35 -13.39
CA SER A 218 -15.45 9.08 -14.63
C SER A 218 -14.07 9.75 -14.64
N LEU A 219 -13.33 9.71 -13.55
CA LEU A 219 -12.11 10.51 -13.38
C LEU A 219 -10.99 9.70 -12.73
N ILE A 220 -9.81 9.71 -13.34
CA ILE A 220 -8.53 9.26 -12.75
C ILE A 220 -7.85 10.49 -12.19
N ILE A 221 -7.39 10.42 -10.94
CA ILE A 221 -6.77 11.54 -10.24
C ILE A 221 -5.34 11.19 -9.87
N LEU A 222 -4.41 12.03 -10.29
CA LEU A 222 -2.98 11.86 -10.12
C LEU A 222 -2.37 13.04 -9.37
N GLU A 223 -1.38 12.79 -8.53
CA GLU A 223 -0.36 13.79 -8.23
C GLU A 223 0.70 13.74 -9.34
N VAL A 224 1.06 14.89 -9.88
CA VAL A 224 2.13 15.01 -10.88
C VAL A 224 3.17 16.01 -10.39
N LEU A 225 4.37 15.50 -10.11
CA LEU A 225 5.53 16.33 -9.78
C LEU A 225 6.23 16.73 -11.06
N LYS A 226 6.29 18.03 -11.35
CA LYS A 226 6.90 18.59 -12.57
C LYS A 226 8.21 19.32 -12.26
N LYS A 227 9.22 19.14 -13.12
CA LYS A 227 10.54 19.78 -13.00
C LYS A 227 11.08 20.17 -14.36
N ASN A 228 11.78 21.30 -14.43
CA ASN A 228 12.49 21.73 -15.65
C ASN A 228 13.84 21.02 -15.88
N HIS A 229 14.51 20.60 -14.80
CA HIS A 229 15.80 19.91 -14.84
C HIS A 229 15.81 18.72 -13.87
N ALA A 230 16.55 17.66 -14.20
CA ALA A 230 16.68 16.46 -13.38
C ALA A 230 17.15 16.77 -11.95
N MET A 231 18.07 17.70 -11.80
CA MET A 231 18.65 18.12 -10.52
C MET A 231 17.94 19.35 -9.89
N SER A 232 16.80 19.80 -10.44
CA SER A 232 16.02 20.86 -9.81
C SER A 232 15.49 20.39 -8.47
N GLY A 233 15.89 21.08 -7.40
CA GLY A 233 15.44 20.79 -6.04
C GLY A 233 14.02 21.26 -5.72
N ASN A 234 13.33 21.90 -6.66
CA ASN A 234 12.01 22.48 -6.47
C ASN A 234 11.03 21.95 -7.52
N PRO A 235 10.41 20.79 -7.30
CA PRO A 235 9.29 20.37 -8.14
C PRO A 235 8.07 21.24 -7.82
N THR A 236 7.22 21.46 -8.83
CA THR A 236 5.83 21.87 -8.60
C THR A 236 4.96 20.61 -8.49
N SER A 237 4.03 20.60 -7.54
CA SER A 237 3.05 19.52 -7.40
C SER A 237 1.75 19.96 -8.02
N HIS A 238 1.21 19.12 -8.90
CA HIS A 238 -0.04 19.34 -9.60
C HIS A 238 -1.02 18.22 -9.27
N LEU A 239 -2.28 18.56 -9.12
CA LEU A 239 -3.37 17.58 -9.16
C LEU A 239 -3.92 17.53 -10.58
N VAL A 240 -3.78 16.39 -11.22
CA VAL A 240 -4.22 16.19 -12.60
C VAL A 240 -5.40 15.23 -12.63
N GLY A 241 -6.48 15.65 -13.26
CA GLY A 241 -7.66 14.81 -13.50
C GLY A 241 -7.76 14.42 -14.97
N ILE A 242 -7.86 13.11 -15.24
CA ILE A 242 -8.04 12.55 -16.58
C ILE A 242 -9.44 11.96 -16.67
N ASN A 243 -10.25 12.47 -17.58
CA ASN A 243 -11.60 11.98 -17.78
C ASN A 243 -11.59 10.69 -18.62
N VAL A 244 -12.18 9.62 -18.06
CA VAL A 244 -12.20 8.28 -18.65
C VAL A 244 -13.00 8.22 -19.95
N VAL A 245 -14.08 9.00 -20.04
CA VAL A 245 -14.99 9.02 -21.20
C VAL A 245 -14.37 9.79 -22.35
N THR A 246 -13.90 11.03 -22.08
CA THR A 246 -13.29 11.87 -23.10
C THR A 246 -11.85 11.52 -23.40
N LYS A 247 -11.19 10.75 -22.51
CA LYS A 247 -9.77 10.33 -22.58
C LYS A 247 -8.80 11.52 -22.58
N LYS A 248 -9.20 12.62 -21.98
CA LYS A 248 -8.45 13.88 -21.98
C LYS A 248 -8.25 14.38 -20.56
N LYS A 249 -7.20 15.18 -20.39
CA LYS A 249 -7.00 15.95 -19.18
C LYS A 249 -8.18 16.89 -18.96
N GLN A 250 -8.86 16.76 -17.83
CA GLN A 250 -10.02 17.57 -17.46
C GLN A 250 -9.60 18.80 -16.67
N PHE A 251 -8.61 18.65 -15.80
CA PHE A 251 -8.00 19.74 -15.07
C PHE A 251 -6.53 19.44 -14.76
N ASP A 252 -5.76 20.49 -14.50
CA ASP A 252 -4.36 20.49 -14.08
C ASP A 252 -4.17 21.65 -13.11
N LEU A 253 -4.13 21.35 -11.81
CA LEU A 253 -4.20 22.34 -10.74
C LEU A 253 -2.93 22.30 -9.91
N ASP A 254 -2.24 23.41 -9.79
CA ASP A 254 -1.02 23.53 -8.98
C ASP A 254 -1.28 23.93 -7.52
N TYR A 255 -2.53 24.16 -7.14
CA TYR A 255 -2.96 24.58 -5.79
C TYR A 255 -2.09 25.65 -5.11
N SER A 256 -1.39 26.43 -5.88
CA SER A 256 -0.59 27.57 -5.39
C SER A 256 -1.42 28.85 -5.29
N ASP A 257 -2.75 28.72 -5.19
CA ASP A 257 -3.62 29.86 -5.02
C ASP A 257 -3.59 30.39 -3.57
N ASP A 258 -3.90 31.66 -3.43
CA ASP A 258 -3.93 32.43 -2.19
C ASP A 258 -2.53 32.51 -1.53
N ASN A 259 -2.39 32.06 -0.30
CA ASN A 259 -1.14 32.12 0.48
C ASN A 259 -0.58 30.73 0.82
N GLN A 260 -1.19 29.65 0.32
CA GLN A 260 -0.85 28.29 0.73
C GLN A 260 -0.86 27.34 -0.44
N LYS A 261 -0.02 26.29 -0.36
CA LYS A 261 0.08 25.19 -1.33
C LYS A 261 -0.29 23.89 -0.65
N LEU A 262 -1.18 23.12 -1.26
CA LEU A 262 -1.44 21.74 -0.87
C LEU A 262 -0.50 20.79 -1.65
N LEU A 263 0.08 19.83 -0.96
CA LEU A 263 0.71 18.65 -1.54
C LEU A 263 -0.28 17.48 -1.41
N PRO A 264 -1.03 17.12 -2.45
CA PRO A 264 -2.02 16.06 -2.35
C PRO A 264 -1.35 14.71 -2.02
N SER A 265 -1.81 14.03 -0.99
CA SER A 265 -1.29 12.72 -0.59
C SER A 265 -2.34 11.62 -0.60
N TYR A 266 -3.61 11.99 -0.55
CA TYR A 266 -4.73 11.06 -0.56
C TYR A 266 -5.96 11.71 -1.20
N VAL A 267 -6.67 10.94 -2.03
CA VAL A 267 -7.94 11.33 -2.64
C VAL A 267 -8.96 10.21 -2.45
N ALA A 268 -10.19 10.58 -2.09
CA ALA A 268 -11.31 9.66 -2.02
C ALA A 268 -12.60 10.30 -2.52
N PRO A 269 -13.50 9.54 -3.18
CA PRO A 269 -14.86 10.00 -3.45
C PRO A 269 -15.61 10.33 -2.16
N LEU A 270 -16.45 11.35 -2.19
CA LEU A 270 -17.38 11.67 -1.11
C LEU A 270 -18.74 11.05 -1.43
N GLU A 271 -19.11 10.03 -0.67
CA GLU A 271 -20.40 9.35 -0.85
C GLU A 271 -21.56 10.32 -0.83
N GLY A 272 -22.53 10.09 -1.72
CA GLY A 272 -23.73 10.90 -1.85
C GLY A 272 -23.52 12.25 -2.54
N THR A 273 -22.29 12.55 -2.99
CA THR A 273 -21.95 13.77 -3.73
C THR A 273 -21.08 13.46 -4.94
N PRO A 274 -21.02 14.33 -5.96
CA PRO A 274 -20.05 14.18 -7.06
C PRO A 274 -18.65 14.67 -6.68
N ASN A 275 -18.40 15.02 -5.41
CA ASN A 275 -17.16 15.63 -4.97
C ASN A 275 -16.14 14.58 -4.55
N VAL A 276 -14.88 15.00 -4.49
CA VAL A 276 -13.78 14.24 -3.93
C VAL A 276 -13.17 14.99 -2.74
N LEU A 277 -12.70 14.23 -1.78
CA LEU A 277 -11.91 14.69 -0.66
C LEU A 277 -10.43 14.56 -1.00
N ILE A 278 -9.65 15.60 -0.74
CA ILE A 278 -8.20 15.60 -0.93
C ILE A 278 -7.56 15.94 0.41
N ILE A 279 -6.60 15.14 0.84
CA ILE A 279 -5.85 15.36 2.09
C ILE A 279 -4.36 15.34 1.78
N GLY A 280 -3.64 16.24 2.42
CA GLY A 280 -2.18 16.25 2.35
C GLY A 280 -1.55 17.36 3.20
N PRO A 281 -0.23 17.35 3.35
CA PRO A 281 0.49 18.44 3.97
C PRO A 281 0.34 19.71 3.14
N TYR A 282 0.30 20.86 3.83
CA TYR A 282 0.27 22.16 3.17
C TYR A 282 1.47 23.01 3.57
N TYR A 283 1.82 23.94 2.69
CA TYR A 283 2.98 24.83 2.79
C TYR A 283 2.54 26.28 2.56
N ASP A 284 3.33 27.24 2.99
CA ASP A 284 3.13 28.61 2.57
C ASP A 284 3.49 28.79 1.09
N LYS A 285 2.94 29.81 0.42
CA LYS A 285 3.08 30.02 -1.01
C LYS A 285 4.53 30.03 -1.50
N ASP A 286 5.43 30.65 -0.73
CA ASP A 286 6.84 30.81 -1.10
C ASP A 286 7.72 29.63 -0.65
N ASP A 287 7.17 28.70 0.14
CA ASP A 287 7.89 27.50 0.57
C ASP A 287 8.23 26.60 -0.61
N LYS A 288 9.37 25.93 -0.52
CA LYS A 288 9.86 24.96 -1.50
C LYS A 288 9.57 23.55 -1.01
N ILE A 289 8.59 22.87 -1.61
CA ILE A 289 8.18 21.50 -1.22
C ILE A 289 9.38 20.55 -1.09
N GLY A 290 10.38 20.71 -1.95
CA GLY A 290 11.61 19.89 -1.91
C GLY A 290 12.59 20.24 -0.79
N LYS A 291 12.37 21.30 0.02
CA LYS A 291 13.31 21.79 1.05
C LYS A 291 12.66 22.18 2.36
N ASP A 292 11.50 22.83 2.29
CA ASP A 292 10.85 23.42 3.46
C ASP A 292 9.94 22.40 4.16
N PHE A 293 9.48 22.76 5.35
CA PHE A 293 8.62 21.91 6.18
C PHE A 293 7.16 22.30 5.99
N SER A 294 6.28 21.32 5.98
CA SER A 294 4.84 21.58 5.98
C SER A 294 4.37 22.29 7.26
N LYS A 295 3.31 23.07 7.14
CA LYS A 295 2.71 23.84 8.25
C LYS A 295 1.65 23.05 9.00
N GLY A 296 1.11 22.00 8.37
CA GLY A 296 0.04 21.17 8.91
C GLY A 296 -0.53 20.24 7.84
N LEU A 297 -1.73 19.72 8.11
CA LEU A 297 -2.53 18.98 7.14
C LEU A 297 -3.71 19.84 6.68
N ALA A 298 -3.93 19.84 5.38
CA ALA A 298 -5.13 20.46 4.79
C ALA A 298 -6.08 19.37 4.25
N VAL A 299 -7.35 19.68 4.34
CA VAL A 299 -8.45 18.88 3.78
C VAL A 299 -9.22 19.77 2.82
N TYR A 300 -9.26 19.38 1.55
CA TYR A 300 -10.01 20.08 0.51
C TYR A 300 -11.16 19.20 0.04
N GLU A 301 -12.28 19.82 -0.19
CA GLU A 301 -13.38 19.24 -0.95
C GLU A 301 -13.41 19.87 -2.33
N MET A 302 -13.47 19.05 -3.37
CA MET A 302 -13.36 19.48 -4.76
C MET A 302 -14.39 18.76 -5.62
N THR A 303 -15.00 19.49 -6.56
CA THR A 303 -15.84 18.88 -7.59
C THR A 303 -15.00 18.05 -8.58
N THR A 304 -15.63 17.12 -9.29
CA THR A 304 -14.96 16.37 -10.38
C THR A 304 -14.47 17.25 -11.53
N THR A 305 -14.91 18.51 -11.61
CA THR A 305 -14.42 19.49 -12.60
C THR A 305 -13.18 20.25 -12.14
N GLY A 306 -12.65 19.98 -10.95
CA GLY A 306 -11.47 20.63 -10.41
C GLY A 306 -11.74 21.90 -9.58
N LYS A 307 -13.02 22.26 -9.34
CA LYS A 307 -13.37 23.44 -8.52
C LYS A 307 -13.34 23.05 -7.03
N VAL A 308 -12.48 23.70 -6.27
CA VAL A 308 -12.46 23.57 -4.80
C VAL A 308 -13.67 24.28 -4.20
N VAL A 309 -14.42 23.58 -3.37
CA VAL A 309 -15.64 24.09 -2.72
C VAL A 309 -15.45 24.32 -1.21
N ASN A 310 -14.48 23.63 -0.59
CA ASN A 310 -14.15 23.81 0.81
C ASN A 310 -12.65 23.59 1.04
N LYS A 311 -12.03 24.38 1.95
CA LYS A 311 -10.63 24.26 2.37
C LYS A 311 -10.54 24.36 3.87
N VAL A 312 -9.94 23.39 4.54
CA VAL A 312 -9.73 23.40 5.99
C VAL A 312 -8.27 23.08 6.28
N TYR A 313 -7.62 23.97 7.04
CA TYR A 313 -6.23 23.83 7.44
C TYR A 313 -6.15 23.47 8.93
N ASN A 314 -5.31 22.51 9.28
CA ASN A 314 -5.00 22.11 10.64
C ASN A 314 -3.50 22.23 10.84
N THR A 315 -3.08 23.20 11.67
CA THR A 315 -1.67 23.53 11.90
C THR A 315 -1.00 22.53 12.84
N TRP A 316 0.28 22.21 12.60
CA TRP A 316 1.02 21.30 13.48
C TRP A 316 1.06 21.82 14.92
N SER A 317 1.57 23.03 15.15
CA SER A 317 1.80 23.54 16.49
C SER A 317 0.53 24.04 17.18
N GLY A 318 -0.51 24.39 16.44
CA GLY A 318 -1.75 24.94 16.99
C GLY A 318 -2.81 23.86 17.20
N ASP A 319 -3.27 23.26 16.11
CA ASP A 319 -4.38 22.33 16.13
C ASP A 319 -3.93 20.94 16.62
N PHE A 320 -2.89 20.36 16.00
CA PHE A 320 -2.34 19.06 16.41
C PHE A 320 -1.57 19.14 17.73
N GLY A 321 -0.96 20.29 18.04
CA GLY A 321 -0.22 20.48 19.30
C GLY A 321 -1.07 20.34 20.56
N LYS A 322 -2.40 20.26 20.44
CA LYS A 322 -3.31 19.96 21.55
C LYS A 322 -3.33 18.46 21.91
N TYR A 323 -2.93 17.61 20.99
CA TYR A 323 -3.03 16.14 21.08
C TYR A 323 -1.67 15.45 20.98
N LEU A 324 -0.72 16.07 20.28
CA LEU A 324 0.61 15.52 20.02
C LEU A 324 1.68 16.54 20.42
N ALA A 325 2.76 16.10 21.01
CA ALA A 325 3.94 16.93 21.26
C ALA A 325 4.65 17.25 19.93
N THR A 326 4.12 18.20 19.16
CA THR A 326 4.61 18.55 17.83
C THR A 326 5.15 19.98 17.78
N ASN A 327 6.18 20.19 16.97
CA ASN A 327 6.73 21.52 16.71
C ASN A 327 6.18 22.15 15.42
N ARG A 328 6.55 23.40 15.15
CA ARG A 328 6.11 24.15 13.96
C ARG A 328 6.53 23.52 12.63
N LYS A 329 7.51 22.61 12.63
CA LYS A 329 7.99 21.89 11.44
C LYS A 329 7.27 20.55 11.23
N GLY A 330 6.25 20.25 12.03
CA GLY A 330 5.52 18.99 11.97
C GLY A 330 6.28 17.79 12.50
N LYS A 331 7.38 18.02 13.24
CA LYS A 331 8.09 16.95 13.91
C LYS A 331 7.40 16.67 15.24
N ILE A 332 6.90 15.46 15.40
CA ILE A 332 6.31 14.93 16.63
C ILE A 332 7.45 14.34 17.46
N ASP A 333 7.50 14.64 18.76
CA ASP A 333 8.52 14.10 19.64
C ASP A 333 8.46 12.56 19.64
N GLU A 334 9.65 11.94 19.59
CA GLU A 334 9.88 10.49 19.47
C GLU A 334 9.42 9.85 18.16
N VAL A 335 8.31 10.27 17.55
CA VAL A 335 7.77 9.75 16.29
C VAL A 335 8.53 10.28 15.07
N GLY A 336 8.75 11.58 14.99
CA GLY A 336 9.35 12.24 13.82
C GLY A 336 8.32 12.89 12.91
N TYR A 337 8.42 12.68 11.60
CA TYR A 337 7.49 13.20 10.60
C TYR A 337 6.54 12.11 10.15
N LEU A 338 5.36 12.48 9.67
CA LEU A 338 4.32 11.53 9.29
C LEU A 338 4.25 11.33 7.78
N TYR A 339 4.10 10.09 7.38
CA TYR A 339 3.58 9.68 6.08
C TYR A 339 2.12 9.23 6.25
N ILE A 340 1.22 9.63 5.33
CA ILE A 340 -0.20 9.27 5.36
C ILE A 340 -0.41 8.01 4.51
N HIS A 341 -0.89 6.94 5.13
CA HIS A 341 -1.17 5.68 4.45
C HIS A 341 -2.62 5.56 3.98
N LYS A 342 -3.55 5.97 4.83
CA LYS A 342 -4.98 5.76 4.58
C LYS A 342 -5.82 6.85 5.24
N VAL A 343 -6.94 7.14 4.62
CA VAL A 343 -8.01 7.95 5.20
C VAL A 343 -9.28 7.12 5.22
N ILE A 344 -9.94 7.08 6.35
CA ILE A 344 -11.13 6.28 6.61
C ILE A 344 -12.25 7.23 7.02
N ARG A 345 -13.38 7.18 6.33
CA ARG A 345 -14.58 7.94 6.69
C ARG A 345 -15.62 6.99 7.26
N THR A 346 -16.15 7.32 8.42
CA THR A 346 -17.17 6.54 9.12
C THR A 346 -18.58 7.07 8.80
N PRO A 347 -19.66 6.30 9.06
CA PRO A 347 -21.03 6.74 8.78
C PRO A 347 -21.46 8.00 9.54
N ASP A 348 -20.88 8.26 10.71
CA ASP A 348 -21.08 9.49 11.49
C ASP A 348 -20.25 10.68 10.99
N HIS A 349 -19.71 10.55 9.76
CA HIS A 349 -18.92 11.57 9.04
C HIS A 349 -17.60 11.97 9.71
N LYS A 350 -17.10 11.23 10.67
CA LYS A 350 -15.74 11.39 11.17
C LYS A 350 -14.75 10.91 10.14
N LEU A 351 -13.55 11.51 10.19
CA LEU A 351 -12.42 11.11 9.38
C LEU A 351 -11.30 10.61 10.30
N PHE A 352 -10.78 9.44 9.99
CA PHE A 352 -9.56 8.93 10.60
C PHE A 352 -8.44 8.92 9.55
N VAL A 353 -7.33 9.56 9.88
CA VAL A 353 -6.13 9.59 9.04
C VAL A 353 -5.07 8.72 9.70
N VAL A 354 -4.65 7.68 8.98
CA VAL A 354 -3.62 6.73 9.41
C VAL A 354 -2.28 7.25 8.95
N GLY A 355 -1.41 7.57 9.89
CA GLY A 355 -0.04 7.99 9.65
C GLY A 355 0.97 7.01 10.24
N GLU A 356 2.17 7.01 9.69
CA GLU A 356 3.32 6.32 10.23
C GLU A 356 4.51 7.25 10.30
N GLY A 357 5.22 7.19 11.42
CA GLY A 357 6.33 8.08 11.71
C GLY A 357 7.62 7.67 11.01
N TYR A 358 8.44 8.67 10.66
CA TYR A 358 9.82 8.45 10.23
C TYR A 358 10.71 9.61 10.67
N LYS A 359 11.97 9.30 10.96
CA LYS A 359 12.95 10.32 11.37
C LYS A 359 14.37 9.93 10.99
N ARG A 360 15.23 10.94 10.91
CA ARG A 360 16.66 10.72 10.87
C ARG A 360 17.19 10.51 12.29
N GLN A 361 18.06 9.54 12.45
CA GLN A 361 18.82 9.29 13.66
C GLN A 361 20.31 9.31 13.38
N ALA A 362 21.10 9.71 14.37
CA ALA A 362 22.55 9.58 14.28
C ALA A 362 22.95 8.10 14.09
N ASN A 363 23.83 7.88 13.14
CA ASN A 363 24.40 6.57 12.87
C ASN A 363 25.77 6.48 13.55
N ALA A 364 25.84 5.90 14.73
CA ALA A 364 27.08 5.79 15.50
C ALA A 364 28.21 5.10 14.73
N ALA A 365 27.90 4.05 13.95
CA ALA A 365 28.88 3.37 13.12
C ALA A 365 29.38 4.26 11.98
N GLY A 366 28.46 5.00 11.31
CA GLY A 366 28.80 5.96 10.26
C GLY A 366 29.64 7.14 10.81
N ILE A 367 29.32 7.64 11.99
CA ILE A 367 30.09 8.70 12.65
C ILE A 367 31.50 8.21 13.00
N ALA A 368 31.61 7.03 13.62
CA ALA A 368 32.90 6.43 13.96
C ALA A 368 33.76 6.18 12.72
N PHE A 369 33.17 5.64 11.65
CA PHE A 369 33.85 5.39 10.38
C PHE A 369 34.32 6.70 9.72
N THR A 370 33.45 7.73 9.66
CA THR A 370 33.78 9.03 9.08
C THR A 370 34.90 9.70 9.90
N THR A 371 34.88 9.59 11.21
CA THR A 371 35.94 10.12 12.10
C THR A 371 37.26 9.39 11.85
N LEU A 372 37.22 8.05 11.73
CA LEU A 372 38.42 7.24 11.46
C LEU A 372 39.01 7.59 10.09
N MET A 373 38.20 7.72 9.05
CA MET A 373 38.63 8.08 7.70
C MET A 373 39.17 9.51 7.62
N ALA A 374 38.56 10.45 8.35
CA ALA A 374 39.08 11.82 8.44
C ALA A 374 40.48 11.88 9.06
N MET A 375 40.76 11.02 10.04
CA MET A 375 42.12 10.89 10.64
C MET A 375 43.12 10.25 9.70
N GLY A 376 42.66 9.44 8.70
CA GLY A 376 43.50 8.78 7.70
C GLY A 376 43.68 9.56 6.39
N GLY A 377 43.11 10.72 6.22
CA GLY A 377 43.34 11.63 5.06
C GLY A 377 42.66 11.22 3.75
N HIS A 378 41.78 10.22 3.72
CA HIS A 378 41.06 9.77 2.52
C HIS A 378 39.55 9.75 2.76
N VAL A 379 38.86 10.82 2.36
CA VAL A 379 37.38 10.92 2.47
C VAL A 379 36.79 10.88 1.06
N ASN A 380 36.50 9.73 0.53
CA ASN A 380 35.77 9.61 -0.73
C ASN A 380 34.54 8.70 -0.70
N ASN A 381 34.10 8.21 0.50
CA ASN A 381 32.84 7.49 0.64
C ASN A 381 32.18 7.92 1.94
N SER A 382 31.15 8.71 1.84
CA SER A 382 30.29 9.06 2.96
C SER A 382 29.41 7.84 3.32
N PHE A 383 29.87 7.03 4.25
CA PHE A 383 28.91 6.31 5.09
C PHE A 383 28.06 7.38 5.77
N GLY A 384 26.76 7.43 5.48
CA GLY A 384 25.89 8.46 6.02
C GLY A 384 26.02 8.54 7.55
N VAL A 385 26.30 9.72 8.05
CA VAL A 385 26.37 9.98 9.49
C VAL A 385 24.98 9.87 10.14
N THR A 386 23.92 9.81 9.34
CA THR A 386 22.55 9.58 9.78
C THR A 386 21.96 8.33 9.09
N LYS A 387 21.04 7.68 9.78
CA LYS A 387 20.18 6.63 9.26
C LYS A 387 18.73 7.08 9.31
N ILE A 388 17.89 6.56 8.42
CA ILE A 388 16.45 6.79 8.48
C ILE A 388 15.82 5.62 9.23
N VAL A 389 14.94 5.95 10.17
CA VAL A 389 14.14 4.96 10.91
C VAL A 389 12.67 5.25 10.72
N VAL A 390 11.90 4.21 10.53
CA VAL A 390 10.45 4.20 10.59
C VAL A 390 10.06 3.93 12.04
N THR A 391 9.08 4.67 12.55
CA THR A 391 8.71 4.68 13.96
C THR A 391 7.22 4.32 14.12
N ASP A 392 6.52 4.94 15.04
CA ASP A 392 5.22 4.57 15.53
C ASP A 392 4.08 4.85 14.54
N MET A 393 2.97 4.12 14.70
CA MET A 393 1.72 4.42 14.02
C MET A 393 1.01 5.59 14.72
N VAL A 394 0.38 6.46 13.94
CA VAL A 394 -0.38 7.59 14.47
C VAL A 394 -1.78 7.60 13.84
N MET A 395 -2.80 7.55 14.69
CA MET A 395 -4.19 7.72 14.29
C MET A 395 -4.63 9.14 14.62
N MET A 396 -5.08 9.89 13.60
CA MET A 396 -5.59 11.25 13.74
C MET A 396 -7.09 11.25 13.47
N GLU A 397 -7.87 11.83 14.36
CA GLU A 397 -9.33 11.95 14.25
C GLU A 397 -9.73 13.38 13.87
N PHE A 398 -10.66 13.51 12.92
CA PHE A 398 -11.24 14.77 12.48
C PHE A 398 -12.76 14.67 12.55
N ASN A 399 -13.41 15.80 12.86
CA ASN A 399 -14.86 15.89 12.83
C ASN A 399 -15.41 16.08 11.41
N ASP A 400 -16.73 16.19 11.29
CA ASP A 400 -17.49 16.43 10.06
C ASP A 400 -17.12 17.74 9.33
N LYS A 401 -16.48 18.67 10.04
CA LYS A 401 -15.96 19.95 9.49
C LYS A 401 -14.47 19.88 9.17
N TYR A 402 -13.89 18.68 9.14
CA TYR A 402 -12.48 18.43 8.86
C TYR A 402 -11.49 19.10 9.81
N LYS A 403 -11.91 19.41 11.04
CA LYS A 403 -11.02 19.87 12.11
C LYS A 403 -10.56 18.70 12.95
N VAL A 404 -9.25 18.67 13.25
CA VAL A 404 -8.69 17.64 14.12
C VAL A 404 -9.29 17.73 15.52
N THR A 405 -9.73 16.59 16.05
CA THR A 405 -10.38 16.42 17.34
C THR A 405 -9.64 15.48 18.27
N GLY A 406 -8.68 14.72 17.74
CA GLY A 406 -7.88 13.78 18.50
C GLY A 406 -6.70 13.25 17.70
N ALA A 407 -5.68 12.77 18.41
CA ALA A 407 -4.61 11.99 17.83
C ALA A 407 -4.02 11.04 18.88
N THR A 408 -3.72 9.82 18.48
CA THR A 408 -3.16 8.77 19.34
C THR A 408 -1.96 8.13 18.67
N ILE A 409 -0.87 7.98 19.42
CA ILE A 409 0.33 7.27 19.00
C ILE A 409 0.21 5.82 19.47
N TYR A 410 0.54 4.88 18.58
CA TYR A 410 0.63 3.45 18.87
C TYR A 410 2.08 3.03 18.70
N ASP A 411 2.71 2.74 19.81
CA ASP A 411 4.12 2.39 19.88
C ASP A 411 4.40 1.10 19.12
N LYS A 412 5.50 1.11 18.36
CA LYS A 412 6.07 -0.08 17.74
C LYS A 412 7.60 -0.04 17.75
N THR A 413 8.22 -1.16 17.45
CA THR A 413 9.67 -1.23 17.33
C THR A 413 10.16 -0.42 16.12
N ASN A 414 11.17 0.43 16.34
CA ASN A 414 11.76 1.20 15.26
C ASN A 414 12.40 0.29 14.20
N ASN A 415 12.01 0.44 12.96
CA ASN A 415 12.57 -0.23 11.81
C ASN A 415 13.61 0.67 11.11
N THR A 416 14.80 0.15 10.82
CA THR A 416 15.84 0.92 10.12
C THR A 416 15.73 0.69 8.63
N ALA A 417 15.43 1.75 7.87
CA ALA A 417 15.38 1.69 6.43
C ALA A 417 16.78 1.71 5.80
N GLU A 418 17.00 0.86 4.80
CA GLU A 418 18.19 0.90 3.96
C GLU A 418 18.12 2.11 3.00
N ALA A 419 18.62 3.25 3.46
CA ALA A 419 18.55 4.52 2.74
C ALA A 419 19.95 5.09 2.42
N SER A 420 20.87 4.23 2.02
CA SER A 420 22.28 4.58 1.71
C SER A 420 22.42 5.64 0.61
N THR A 421 21.39 5.82 -0.24
CA THR A 421 21.38 6.80 -1.33
C THR A 421 20.78 8.15 -0.94
N MET A 422 20.17 8.25 0.25
CA MET A 422 19.55 9.48 0.75
C MET A 422 20.60 10.39 1.37
N SER A 423 20.73 11.60 0.83
CA SER A 423 21.60 12.62 1.42
C SER A 423 20.95 13.22 2.67
N ASP A 424 21.79 13.75 3.58
CA ASP A 424 21.33 14.44 4.78
C ASP A 424 20.53 15.72 4.46
N TYR A 425 20.58 16.20 3.22
CA TYR A 425 19.90 17.40 2.74
C TYR A 425 18.53 17.16 2.07
N ASN A 426 18.12 15.89 1.90
CA ASN A 426 16.83 15.60 1.29
C ASN A 426 15.68 16.05 2.18
N SER A 427 14.63 16.63 1.56
CA SER A 427 13.43 17.04 2.30
C SER A 427 12.67 15.85 2.85
N GLN A 428 11.76 16.12 3.78
CA GLN A 428 10.87 15.12 4.36
C GLN A 428 10.04 14.40 3.29
N HIS A 429 9.46 15.14 2.36
CA HIS A 429 8.66 14.57 1.28
C HIS A 429 9.49 13.61 0.42
N VAL A 430 10.71 13.97 0.05
CA VAL A 430 11.61 13.09 -0.72
C VAL A 430 11.95 11.82 0.06
N ILE A 431 12.19 11.95 1.38
CA ILE A 431 12.46 10.78 2.23
C ILE A 431 11.22 9.87 2.33
N ALA A 432 10.04 10.46 2.56
CA ALA A 432 8.80 9.69 2.67
C ALA A 432 8.49 8.90 1.40
N ASN A 433 8.61 9.54 0.23
CA ASN A 433 8.40 8.88 -1.06
C ASN A 433 9.42 7.77 -1.31
N TYR A 434 10.68 7.99 -0.91
CA TYR A 434 11.69 6.94 -1.00
C TYR A 434 11.38 5.75 -0.10
N LEU A 435 10.99 5.99 1.16
CA LEU A 435 10.60 4.92 2.10
C LEU A 435 9.41 4.12 1.57
N LYS A 436 8.40 4.79 1.02
CA LYS A 436 7.27 4.15 0.35
C LYS A 436 7.75 3.28 -0.82
N MET A 437 8.62 3.82 -1.67
CA MET A 437 9.10 3.14 -2.87
C MET A 437 9.86 1.85 -2.54
N ILE A 438 10.68 1.86 -1.49
CA ILE A 438 11.44 0.67 -1.07
C ILE A 438 10.65 -0.25 -0.11
N GLY A 439 9.38 0.08 0.21
CA GLY A 439 8.55 -0.72 1.12
C GLY A 439 9.05 -0.74 2.57
N ALA A 440 9.64 0.36 3.03
CA ALA A 440 10.23 0.44 4.37
C ALA A 440 9.21 0.73 5.48
N PHE A 441 8.01 1.17 5.15
CA PHE A 441 6.93 1.34 6.10
C PHE A 441 6.34 0.00 6.53
N ASP A 442 5.92 -0.10 7.78
CA ASP A 442 5.39 -1.32 8.37
C ASP A 442 3.86 -1.43 8.25
N TYR A 443 3.17 -0.35 7.82
CA TYR A 443 1.74 -0.41 7.50
C TYR A 443 1.50 -1.43 6.37
N GLU A 444 0.55 -2.35 6.60
CA GLU A 444 0.21 -3.41 5.63
C GLU A 444 -1.10 -3.10 4.88
N PHE A 445 -2.18 -2.94 5.61
CA PHE A 445 -3.50 -2.66 5.05
C PHE A 445 -4.49 -2.16 6.10
N THR A 446 -5.62 -1.66 5.63
CA THR A 446 -6.81 -1.41 6.44
C THR A 446 -7.93 -2.33 5.95
N THR A 447 -8.63 -2.96 6.88
CA THR A 447 -9.79 -3.82 6.62
C THR A 447 -10.93 -3.44 7.54
N GLY A 448 -12.17 -3.72 7.14
CA GLY A 448 -13.33 -3.37 7.96
C GLY A 448 -14.65 -3.70 7.28
N GLU A 449 -15.73 -3.21 7.86
CA GLU A 449 -17.07 -3.27 7.28
C GLU A 449 -17.15 -2.32 6.07
N ALA A 450 -18.07 -2.57 5.17
CA ALA A 450 -18.22 -1.81 3.92
C ALA A 450 -18.43 -0.31 4.14
N ASP A 451 -19.13 0.04 5.22
CA ASP A 451 -19.42 1.43 5.62
C ASP A 451 -18.36 2.03 6.56
N ASN A 452 -17.29 1.28 6.87
CA ASN A 452 -16.27 1.64 7.85
C ASN A 452 -16.81 1.93 9.27
N SER A 453 -18.00 1.44 9.64
CA SER A 453 -18.50 1.55 11.02
C SER A 453 -17.60 0.83 12.02
N ARG A 454 -16.87 -0.21 11.55
CA ARG A 454 -15.80 -0.92 12.25
C ARG A 454 -14.68 -1.18 11.28
N PHE A 455 -13.45 -0.96 11.73
CA PHE A 455 -12.27 -1.21 10.91
C PHE A 455 -11.04 -1.58 11.76
N ALA A 456 -10.04 -2.15 11.11
CA ALA A 456 -8.74 -2.43 11.69
C ALA A 456 -7.63 -1.88 10.78
N VAL A 457 -6.69 -1.18 11.38
CA VAL A 457 -5.44 -0.74 10.75
C VAL A 457 -4.36 -1.74 11.13
N CYS A 458 -3.81 -2.41 10.15
CA CYS A 458 -2.90 -3.53 10.33
C CYS A 458 -1.47 -3.15 9.92
N TYR A 459 -0.49 -3.60 10.70
CA TYR A 459 0.92 -3.32 10.45
C TYR A 459 1.82 -4.45 10.98
N SER A 460 2.97 -4.60 10.36
CA SER A 460 4.03 -5.49 10.81
C SER A 460 4.87 -4.83 11.90
N ASP A 461 5.42 -5.63 12.82
CA ASP A 461 6.34 -5.17 13.86
C ASP A 461 7.32 -6.28 14.24
N TYR A 462 8.23 -6.00 15.13
CA TYR A 462 9.21 -6.95 15.62
C TYR A 462 9.30 -6.94 17.14
N GLU A 463 9.01 -8.06 17.77
CA GLU A 463 9.10 -8.20 19.23
C GLU A 463 10.48 -8.73 19.65
N ARG A 464 11.04 -8.13 20.72
CA ARG A 464 12.29 -8.55 21.36
C ARG A 464 12.04 -8.75 22.86
N SER A 465 11.27 -9.77 23.20
CA SER A 465 11.02 -10.16 24.58
C SER A 465 11.78 -11.44 24.95
N HIS A 466 11.81 -11.77 26.25
CA HIS A 466 12.37 -13.06 26.70
C HIS A 466 11.59 -14.26 26.17
N GLU A 467 10.29 -14.10 25.94
CA GLU A 467 9.38 -15.18 25.51
C GLU A 467 9.32 -15.34 24.00
N TYR A 468 9.49 -14.22 23.26
CA TYR A 468 9.39 -14.20 21.81
C TYR A 468 10.38 -13.21 21.20
N HIS A 469 11.08 -13.67 20.16
CA HIS A 469 12.02 -12.85 19.40
C HIS A 469 11.75 -13.08 17.92
N GLY A 470 10.96 -12.18 17.30
CA GLY A 470 10.54 -12.36 15.92
C GLY A 470 9.50 -11.36 15.45
N GLN A 471 9.05 -11.56 14.22
CA GLN A 471 8.02 -10.72 13.61
C GLN A 471 6.66 -10.92 14.29
N THR A 472 5.94 -9.80 14.47
CA THR A 472 4.55 -9.78 14.90
C THR A 472 3.70 -9.07 13.84
N PHE A 473 2.43 -9.39 13.84
CA PHE A 473 1.42 -8.68 13.07
C PHE A 473 0.45 -8.05 14.06
N ASN A 474 0.22 -6.75 13.92
CA ASN A 474 -0.51 -5.95 14.87
C ASN A 474 -1.72 -5.31 14.21
N ALA A 475 -2.78 -5.08 14.97
CA ALA A 475 -3.99 -4.44 14.51
C ALA A 475 -4.47 -3.38 15.53
N ILE A 476 -4.77 -2.18 15.04
CA ILE A 476 -5.48 -1.14 15.76
C ILE A 476 -6.93 -1.24 15.31
N GLN A 477 -7.82 -1.73 16.17
CA GLN A 477 -9.21 -2.02 15.85
C GLN A 477 -10.13 -0.91 16.37
N TYR A 478 -10.97 -0.36 15.49
CA TYR A 478 -12.05 0.56 15.83
C TYR A 478 -13.39 -0.21 15.86
N ASN A 479 -14.08 -0.16 16.98
CA ASN A 479 -15.35 -0.88 17.16
C ASN A 479 -16.61 -0.02 17.00
N GLY A 480 -16.46 1.19 16.43
CA GLY A 480 -17.53 2.19 16.30
C GLY A 480 -17.50 3.27 17.41
N SER A 481 -16.70 3.09 18.46
CA SER A 481 -16.61 4.07 19.56
C SER A 481 -15.20 4.26 20.11
N LYS A 482 -14.41 3.22 20.19
CA LYS A 482 -13.06 3.22 20.77
C LYS A 482 -12.11 2.34 19.99
N PHE A 483 -10.83 2.63 20.15
CA PHE A 483 -9.74 1.82 19.63
C PHE A 483 -9.28 0.78 20.65
N THR A 484 -8.93 -0.40 20.17
CA THR A 484 -8.22 -1.46 20.91
C THR A 484 -7.07 -1.97 20.04
N THR A 485 -6.06 -2.54 20.67
CA THR A 485 -4.92 -3.13 19.94
C THR A 485 -4.90 -4.64 20.12
N ASP A 486 -4.41 -5.31 19.09
CA ASP A 486 -4.26 -6.75 19.06
C ASP A 486 -2.97 -7.17 18.38
N LYS A 487 -2.43 -8.34 18.70
CA LYS A 487 -1.13 -8.79 18.23
C LYS A 487 -1.06 -10.29 17.99
N ILE A 488 -0.51 -10.69 16.85
CA ILE A 488 -0.22 -12.09 16.51
C ILE A 488 1.31 -12.26 16.38
N GLN A 489 1.87 -13.28 17.02
CA GLN A 489 3.26 -13.68 16.83
C GLN A 489 3.39 -14.54 15.57
N LEU A 490 4.14 -14.05 14.56
CA LEU A 490 4.33 -14.74 13.29
C LEU A 490 5.46 -15.77 13.42
N LYS A 491 5.14 -16.93 14.01
CA LYS A 491 6.10 -18.04 14.18
C LYS A 491 6.25 -18.79 12.87
N SER A 492 7.12 -18.31 11.97
CA SER A 492 7.34 -18.88 10.65
C SER A 492 8.83 -19.12 10.37
N LYS A 493 9.11 -20.19 9.58
CA LYS A 493 10.42 -20.48 8.98
C LYS A 493 10.40 -20.31 7.46
N ALA A 494 9.35 -19.68 6.93
CA ALA A 494 9.20 -19.44 5.51
C ALA A 494 10.32 -18.53 4.97
N SER A 495 10.64 -18.69 3.70
CA SER A 495 11.59 -17.80 3.00
C SER A 495 10.99 -16.41 2.79
N THR A 496 9.67 -16.35 2.59
CA THR A 496 8.88 -15.12 2.44
C THR A 496 7.51 -15.35 3.05
N LEU A 497 6.99 -14.34 3.73
CA LEU A 497 5.68 -14.36 4.37
C LEU A 497 4.92 -13.11 3.99
N ARG A 498 3.60 -13.23 3.79
CA ARG A 498 2.70 -12.10 3.61
C ARG A 498 1.38 -12.32 4.35
N VAL A 499 0.82 -11.25 4.88
CA VAL A 499 -0.45 -11.25 5.57
C VAL A 499 -1.48 -10.51 4.73
N PHE A 500 -2.69 -11.05 4.64
CA PHE A 500 -3.81 -10.49 3.88
C PHE A 500 -5.02 -10.29 4.78
N PRO A 501 -5.90 -9.33 4.47
CA PRO A 501 -7.21 -9.26 5.10
C PRO A 501 -7.96 -10.58 4.91
N ALA A 502 -8.71 -10.99 5.94
CA ALA A 502 -9.59 -12.14 5.87
C ALA A 502 -11.00 -11.76 6.36
N LYS A 503 -11.87 -12.75 6.56
CA LYS A 503 -13.19 -12.52 7.17
C LYS A 503 -13.03 -11.78 8.51
N ALA A 504 -14.07 -11.03 8.91
CA ALA A 504 -14.06 -10.18 10.08
C ALA A 504 -13.40 -10.84 11.30
N GLY A 505 -12.48 -10.15 11.97
CA GLY A 505 -11.72 -10.63 13.12
C GLY A 505 -10.64 -11.66 12.78
N SER A 506 -10.19 -11.77 11.53
CA SER A 506 -9.15 -12.72 11.12
C SER A 506 -8.25 -12.13 10.06
N VAL A 507 -7.08 -12.74 9.90
CA VAL A 507 -6.15 -12.49 8.79
C VAL A 507 -5.77 -13.82 8.12
N MET A 508 -5.38 -13.77 6.86
CA MET A 508 -4.83 -14.91 6.14
C MET A 508 -3.32 -14.72 6.00
N ILE A 509 -2.57 -15.72 6.45
CA ILE A 509 -1.11 -15.74 6.34
C ILE A 509 -0.72 -16.67 5.21
N MET A 510 0.08 -16.17 4.28
CA MET A 510 0.69 -16.91 3.17
C MET A 510 2.19 -17.04 3.42
N GLU A 511 2.70 -18.27 3.39
CA GLU A 511 4.10 -18.61 3.68
C GLU A 511 4.71 -19.39 2.52
N TYR A 512 5.79 -18.87 1.93
CA TYR A 512 6.50 -19.53 0.86
C TYR A 512 7.81 -20.16 1.36
N PHE A 513 7.91 -21.48 1.27
CA PHE A 513 9.08 -22.28 1.58
C PHE A 513 9.83 -22.63 0.28
N LYS A 514 10.71 -21.73 -0.13
CA LYS A 514 11.42 -21.82 -1.42
C LYS A 514 12.21 -23.13 -1.59
N LYS A 515 12.85 -23.61 -0.52
CA LYS A 515 13.63 -24.87 -0.54
C LYS A 515 12.74 -26.08 -0.74
N ASP A 516 11.57 -26.08 -0.11
CA ASP A 516 10.60 -27.17 -0.14
C ASP A 516 9.68 -27.07 -1.35
N LYS A 517 9.73 -25.96 -2.10
CA LYS A 517 8.81 -25.62 -3.19
C LYS A 517 7.35 -25.72 -2.75
N ARG A 518 7.05 -25.18 -1.57
CA ARG A 518 5.74 -25.29 -0.94
C ARG A 518 5.22 -23.90 -0.55
N LEU A 519 3.92 -23.73 -0.74
CA LEU A 519 3.17 -22.55 -0.36
C LEU A 519 2.09 -22.96 0.64
N ASP A 520 2.17 -22.43 1.86
CA ASP A 520 1.24 -22.72 2.94
C ASP A 520 0.35 -21.49 3.20
N PHE A 521 -0.89 -21.77 3.53
CA PHE A 521 -1.90 -20.77 3.89
C PHE A 521 -2.54 -21.15 5.21
N ARG A 522 -2.82 -20.17 6.05
CA ARG A 522 -3.60 -20.36 7.26
C ARG A 522 -4.39 -19.11 7.61
N LEU A 523 -5.57 -19.31 8.22
CA LEU A 523 -6.34 -18.25 8.82
C LEU A 523 -5.95 -18.11 10.30
N GLU A 524 -5.64 -16.90 10.74
CA GLU A 524 -5.36 -16.55 12.13
C GLU A 524 -6.45 -15.61 12.64
N LYS A 525 -6.91 -15.81 13.88
CA LYS A 525 -7.82 -14.88 14.52
C LYS A 525 -7.03 -13.69 15.06
N LEU A 526 -7.57 -12.52 14.87
CA LEU A 526 -7.25 -11.33 15.66
C LEU A 526 -7.97 -11.54 17.00
N GLY A 527 -7.22 -11.61 18.11
CA GLY A 527 -7.60 -12.08 19.44
C GLY A 527 -8.64 -11.28 20.19
#